data_52b49b1883a473575ab7593a09d19af7
#
_entry.id   52b49b1883a473575ab7593a09d19af7
#
_cell.length_a   1.000
_cell.length_b   1.000
_cell.length_c   1.000
_cell.angle_alpha   90.00
_cell.angle_beta   90.00
_cell.angle_gamma   90.00
#
_symmetry.space_group_name_H-M   'P 1'
#
loop_
_entity.id
_entity.type
_entity.pdbx_description
1 polymer ?
#
loop_
_entity_poly.entity_id
_entity_poly.type
_entity_poly.pdbx_seq_one_letter_code
_entity_poly.pdbx_strand_id
1 'polypeptide(L)'
;MCKPIIENGSYVRLNLSNLIAEITDTETDRVYRYEIEKSGNINWNGTVYYALVSHKDSKPYNRRKEFRVEFVTMADIQIKTNSKVRSCYVRDISQTGLGISIRKDSGCEFGIGDNISISFTCNPCDRMYHVSGKIVRCVESDIDDEILIVGISLDEASLNPKWCSFVALRQRLQLQQRKIE
;
A
#
# COMPACT_ATOMS: atom_id res chain seq x y z
N MET A 1 4.40 -19.93 -12.37
CA MET A 1 5.54 -19.43 -13.19
C MET A 1 5.55 -17.92 -13.12
N CYS A 2 6.69 -17.30 -13.00
CA CYS A 2 6.81 -15.83 -12.99
C CYS A 2 7.78 -15.37 -14.09
N LYS A 3 7.59 -14.14 -14.55
CA LYS A 3 8.53 -13.53 -15.53
C LYS A 3 9.93 -13.43 -14.91
N PRO A 4 10.99 -13.56 -15.70
CA PRO A 4 12.35 -13.43 -15.19
C PRO A 4 12.61 -11.99 -14.74
N ILE A 5 13.40 -11.84 -13.68
CA ILE A 5 13.94 -10.56 -13.27
C ILE A 5 15.21 -10.34 -14.08
N ILE A 6 15.31 -9.20 -14.76
CA ILE A 6 16.46 -8.82 -15.57
C ILE A 6 17.11 -7.60 -14.93
N GLU A 7 18.39 -7.69 -14.62
CA GLU A 7 19.19 -6.61 -14.12
C GLU A 7 20.41 -6.45 -15.03
N ASN A 8 20.65 -5.23 -15.52
CA ASN A 8 21.75 -4.91 -16.45
C ASN A 8 21.80 -5.83 -17.70
N GLY A 9 20.62 -6.20 -18.24
CA GLY A 9 20.51 -7.07 -19.41
C GLY A 9 20.78 -8.55 -19.18
N SER A 10 21.01 -8.97 -17.92
CA SER A 10 21.24 -10.36 -17.53
C SER A 10 20.17 -10.87 -16.61
N TYR A 11 19.85 -12.17 -16.71
CA TYR A 11 18.91 -12.83 -15.81
C TYR A 11 19.48 -12.91 -14.40
N VAL A 12 18.73 -12.43 -13.41
CA VAL A 12 19.10 -12.55 -12.00
C VAL A 12 19.01 -14.02 -11.57
N ARG A 13 20.07 -14.57 -10.99
CA ARG A 13 20.02 -15.90 -10.37
C ARG A 13 19.35 -15.79 -9.02
N LEU A 14 18.24 -16.51 -8.86
CA LEU A 14 17.54 -16.57 -7.57
C LEU A 14 18.35 -17.40 -6.57
N ASN A 15 18.70 -16.81 -5.44
CA ASN A 15 19.28 -17.56 -4.32
C ASN A 15 18.16 -18.25 -3.55
N LEU A 16 18.19 -19.59 -3.48
CA LEU A 16 17.18 -20.39 -2.80
C LEU A 16 17.25 -20.35 -1.28
N SER A 17 18.34 -19.84 -0.71
CA SER A 17 18.42 -19.67 0.74
C SER A 17 17.38 -18.62 1.17
N ASN A 18 16.28 -19.09 1.77
CA ASN A 18 15.18 -18.26 2.24
C ASN A 18 14.38 -17.54 1.13
N LEU A 19 14.30 -18.12 -0.08
CA LEU A 19 13.46 -17.58 -1.13
C LEU A 19 11.98 -17.81 -0.79
N ILE A 20 11.23 -16.72 -0.77
CA ILE A 20 9.80 -16.73 -0.46
C ILE A 20 9.06 -16.11 -1.65
N ALA A 21 8.02 -16.79 -2.12
CA ALA A 21 7.08 -16.23 -3.08
C ALA A 21 5.80 -15.79 -2.35
N GLU A 22 5.37 -14.57 -2.62
CA GLU A 22 4.08 -14.07 -2.18
C GLU A 22 3.17 -13.93 -3.41
N ILE A 23 2.03 -14.61 -3.37
CA ILE A 23 1.04 -14.60 -4.44
C ILE A 23 -0.23 -13.96 -3.88
N THR A 24 -0.70 -12.92 -4.54
CA THR A 24 -1.98 -12.30 -4.22
C THR A 24 -3.07 -12.91 -5.08
N ASP A 25 -4.08 -13.47 -4.44
CA ASP A 25 -5.32 -13.85 -5.09
C ASP A 25 -6.13 -12.57 -5.37
N THR A 26 -6.34 -12.28 -6.63
CA THR A 26 -7.00 -11.04 -7.08
C THR A 26 -8.50 -11.03 -6.79
N GLU A 27 -9.13 -12.19 -6.62
CA GLU A 27 -10.56 -12.27 -6.31
C GLU A 27 -10.83 -12.03 -4.82
N THR A 28 -9.97 -12.56 -3.95
CA THR A 28 -10.16 -12.49 -2.49
C THR A 28 -9.27 -11.48 -1.80
N ASP A 29 -8.36 -10.80 -2.51
CA ASP A 29 -7.28 -9.93 -1.99
C ASP A 29 -6.44 -10.61 -0.89
N ARG A 30 -6.43 -11.95 -0.88
CA ARG A 30 -5.63 -12.74 0.05
C ARG A 30 -4.23 -12.95 -0.49
N VAL A 31 -3.26 -12.81 0.37
CA VAL A 31 -1.86 -13.11 0.06
C VAL A 31 -1.51 -14.48 0.61
N TYR A 32 -0.90 -15.28 -0.22
CA TYR A 32 -0.38 -16.58 0.13
C TYR A 32 1.13 -16.56 0.07
N ARG A 33 1.79 -17.11 1.09
CA ARG A 33 3.23 -17.15 1.19
C ARG A 33 3.71 -18.58 1.04
N TYR A 34 4.68 -18.76 0.13
CA TYR A 34 5.29 -20.05 -0.19
C TYR A 34 6.78 -20.00 0.10
N GLU A 35 7.28 -20.96 0.82
CA GLU A 35 8.72 -21.23 0.93
C GLU A 35 9.16 -21.99 -0.31
N ILE A 36 10.10 -21.45 -1.07
CA ILE A 36 10.54 -22.04 -2.35
C ILE A 36 11.71 -22.98 -2.08
N GLU A 37 11.51 -24.24 -2.43
CA GLU A 37 12.52 -25.31 -2.23
C GLU A 37 13.37 -25.53 -3.48
N LYS A 38 12.80 -25.31 -4.66
CA LYS A 38 13.49 -25.46 -5.94
C LYS A 38 13.10 -24.35 -6.90
N SER A 39 14.06 -23.91 -7.69
CA SER A 39 13.81 -23.01 -8.81
C SER A 39 14.52 -23.51 -10.06
N GLY A 40 13.97 -23.20 -11.21
CA GLY A 40 14.55 -23.50 -12.50
C GLY A 40 14.02 -22.57 -13.56
N ASN A 41 14.66 -22.56 -14.73
CA ASN A 41 14.17 -21.81 -15.87
C ASN A 41 13.42 -22.78 -16.80
N ILE A 42 12.25 -22.34 -17.27
CA ILE A 42 11.49 -23.03 -18.29
C ILE A 42 11.25 -22.10 -19.47
N ASN A 43 11.29 -22.65 -20.68
CA ASN A 43 10.91 -21.92 -21.88
C ASN A 43 9.47 -22.31 -22.24
N TRP A 44 8.58 -21.33 -22.28
CA TRP A 44 7.19 -21.51 -22.66
C TRP A 44 6.86 -20.53 -23.79
N ASN A 45 6.54 -21.08 -24.96
CA ASN A 45 6.23 -20.29 -26.17
C ASN A 45 7.31 -19.23 -26.50
N GLY A 46 8.59 -19.60 -26.41
CA GLY A 46 9.71 -18.70 -26.70
C GLY A 46 10.07 -17.70 -25.58
N THR A 47 9.31 -17.68 -24.51
CA THR A 47 9.58 -16.83 -23.34
C THR A 47 10.15 -17.64 -22.19
N VAL A 48 11.24 -17.17 -21.60
CA VAL A 48 11.84 -17.79 -20.41
C VAL A 48 11.08 -17.33 -19.18
N TYR A 49 10.74 -18.27 -18.30
CA TYR A 49 10.09 -18.06 -17.01
C TYR A 49 10.89 -18.72 -15.89
N TYR A 50 10.79 -18.20 -14.68
CA TYR A 50 11.18 -18.94 -13.49
C TYR A 50 10.08 -19.92 -13.10
N ALA A 51 10.45 -21.19 -12.94
CA ALA A 51 9.63 -22.19 -12.27
C ALA A 51 10.04 -22.24 -10.80
N LEU A 52 9.11 -21.97 -9.91
CA LEU A 52 9.29 -22.02 -8.46
C LEU A 52 8.50 -23.19 -7.94
N VAL A 53 9.11 -24.07 -7.14
CA VAL A 53 8.47 -25.24 -6.57
C VAL A 53 8.45 -25.13 -5.06
N SER A 54 7.27 -25.30 -4.50
CA SER A 54 7.03 -25.46 -3.05
C SER A 54 6.21 -26.74 -2.85
N HIS A 55 6.62 -27.58 -1.91
CA HIS A 55 5.89 -28.80 -1.54
C HIS A 55 5.02 -28.60 -0.30
N LYS A 56 5.13 -27.42 0.35
CA LYS A 56 4.32 -27.08 1.51
C LYS A 56 3.05 -26.37 1.07
N ASP A 57 1.94 -26.73 1.71
CA ASP A 57 0.70 -25.99 1.56
C ASP A 57 0.89 -24.54 1.99
N SER A 58 0.38 -23.63 1.18
CA SER A 58 0.40 -22.22 1.53
C SER A 58 -0.57 -21.93 2.64
N LYS A 59 -0.16 -21.02 3.53
CA LYS A 59 -1.07 -20.43 4.51
C LYS A 59 -1.40 -19.00 4.09
N PRO A 60 -2.64 -18.55 4.28
CA PRO A 60 -2.96 -17.15 4.10
C PRO A 60 -2.03 -16.29 4.97
N TYR A 61 -1.37 -15.33 4.35
CA TYR A 61 -0.42 -14.45 5.02
C TYR A 61 -0.97 -13.03 5.02
N ASN A 62 -1.17 -12.47 6.20
CA ASN A 62 -1.54 -11.06 6.31
C ASN A 62 -0.28 -10.20 6.31
N ARG A 63 0.02 -9.51 5.21
CA ARG A 63 1.13 -8.56 5.12
C ARG A 63 0.97 -7.35 6.04
N ARG A 64 -0.29 -7.05 6.40
CA ARG A 64 -0.61 -5.88 7.20
C ARG A 64 -0.51 -6.22 8.67
N LYS A 65 0.42 -5.58 9.36
CA LYS A 65 0.53 -5.67 10.82
C LYS A 65 -0.66 -5.00 11.52
N GLU A 66 -1.31 -4.07 10.83
CA GLU A 66 -2.39 -3.26 11.38
C GLU A 66 -3.63 -3.29 10.49
N PHE A 67 -4.76 -3.26 11.14
CA PHE A 67 -6.05 -3.18 10.48
C PHE A 67 -6.23 -1.78 9.88
N ARG A 68 -6.62 -1.73 8.61
CA ARG A 68 -6.98 -0.49 7.91
C ARG A 68 -8.48 -0.32 7.86
N VAL A 69 -8.90 0.90 8.07
CA VAL A 69 -10.31 1.30 8.02
C VAL A 69 -10.52 2.12 6.77
N GLU A 70 -11.56 1.80 6.01
CA GLU A 70 -12.03 2.68 4.97
C GLU A 70 -12.50 4.00 5.58
N PHE A 71 -11.95 5.08 5.05
CA PHE A 71 -12.25 6.41 5.53
C PHE A 71 -12.10 7.40 4.37
N VAL A 72 -13.21 7.70 3.71
CA VAL A 72 -13.20 8.60 2.56
C VAL A 72 -13.50 10.01 3.02
N THR A 73 -12.53 10.91 2.84
CA THR A 73 -12.69 12.35 3.07
C THR A 73 -11.76 13.14 2.18
N MET A 74 -12.16 14.37 1.86
CA MET A 74 -11.29 15.31 1.16
C MET A 74 -10.18 15.79 2.09
N ALA A 75 -8.98 15.95 1.56
CA ALA A 75 -7.80 16.38 2.29
C ALA A 75 -6.92 17.26 1.42
N ASP A 76 -6.12 18.08 2.07
CA ASP A 76 -5.05 18.85 1.43
C ASP A 76 -3.71 18.19 1.73
N ILE A 77 -2.92 17.94 0.67
CA ILE A 77 -1.57 17.38 0.76
C ILE A 77 -0.55 18.42 0.33
N GLN A 78 0.56 18.47 1.03
CA GLN A 78 1.72 19.28 0.71
C GLN A 78 2.99 18.43 0.76
N ILE A 79 3.80 18.48 -0.30
CA ILE A 79 5.15 17.90 -0.30
C ILE A 79 6.09 18.89 0.37
N LYS A 80 6.90 18.46 1.33
CA LYS A 80 7.80 19.36 2.09
C LYS A 80 8.84 20.10 1.23
N THR A 81 9.21 19.51 0.08
CA THR A 81 10.15 20.12 -0.88
C THR A 81 9.46 21.10 -1.85
N ASN A 82 8.13 21.09 -1.90
CA ASN A 82 7.35 21.94 -2.79
C ASN A 82 6.20 22.56 -2.01
N SER A 83 6.18 23.89 -1.90
CA SER A 83 5.18 24.63 -1.12
C SER A 83 3.75 24.53 -1.68
N LYS A 84 3.52 23.86 -2.80
CA LYS A 84 2.19 23.72 -3.40
C LYS A 84 1.32 22.77 -2.59
N VAL A 85 0.16 23.27 -2.18
CA VAL A 85 -0.92 22.48 -1.57
C VAL A 85 -1.80 21.93 -2.69
N ARG A 86 -2.24 20.69 -2.55
CA ARG A 86 -3.13 20.01 -3.50
C ARG A 86 -4.24 19.29 -2.76
N SER A 87 -5.39 19.23 -3.39
CA SER A 87 -6.51 18.46 -2.87
C SER A 87 -6.37 16.99 -3.28
N CYS A 88 -6.65 16.09 -2.34
CA CYS A 88 -6.68 14.65 -2.53
C CYS A 88 -7.83 14.04 -1.73
N TYR A 89 -8.04 12.74 -1.87
CA TYR A 89 -8.97 12.00 -1.03
C TYR A 89 -8.20 11.00 -0.17
N VAL A 90 -8.40 11.06 1.15
CA VAL A 90 -8.04 9.94 2.02
C VAL A 90 -8.96 8.78 1.69
N ARG A 91 -8.44 7.57 1.57
CA ARG A 91 -9.18 6.34 1.24
C ARG A 91 -9.27 5.38 2.42
N ASP A 92 -8.17 5.22 3.09
CA ASP A 92 -8.05 4.34 4.24
C ASP A 92 -7.05 4.90 5.25
N ILE A 93 -7.24 4.53 6.51
CA ILE A 93 -6.38 4.91 7.63
C ILE A 93 -6.03 3.70 8.48
N SER A 94 -4.84 3.71 9.06
CA SER A 94 -4.39 2.78 10.09
C SER A 94 -3.66 3.54 11.20
N GLN A 95 -3.23 2.85 12.25
CA GLN A 95 -2.49 3.50 13.32
C GLN A 95 -1.20 4.15 12.83
N THR A 96 -0.49 3.52 11.90
CA THR A 96 0.84 3.96 11.43
C THR A 96 0.85 4.51 10.01
N GLY A 97 -0.30 4.60 9.34
CA GLY A 97 -0.33 5.06 7.96
C GLY A 97 -1.70 5.40 7.43
N LEU A 98 -1.71 5.94 6.22
CA LEU A 98 -2.92 6.22 5.48
C LEU A 98 -2.71 6.02 3.98
N GLY A 99 -3.80 5.75 3.27
CA GLY A 99 -3.87 5.69 1.81
C GLY A 99 -4.63 6.89 1.27
N ILE A 100 -4.13 7.47 0.20
CA ILE A 100 -4.81 8.55 -0.52
C ILE A 100 -4.96 8.23 -2.00
N SER A 101 -5.92 8.90 -2.64
CA SER A 101 -5.99 9.02 -4.09
C SER A 101 -5.86 10.47 -4.49
N ILE A 102 -5.06 10.73 -5.53
CA ILE A 102 -4.80 12.07 -6.04
C ILE A 102 -4.70 12.04 -7.56
N ARG A 103 -5.21 13.07 -8.23
CA ARG A 103 -5.07 13.21 -9.67
C ARG A 103 -3.63 13.50 -10.08
N LYS A 104 -3.21 12.86 -11.19
CA LYS A 104 -1.98 13.20 -11.88
C LYS A 104 -2.17 14.56 -12.53
N ASP A 105 -1.57 15.58 -11.95
CA ASP A 105 -1.47 16.88 -12.63
C ASP A 105 -0.10 17.03 -13.27
N SER A 106 -0.05 17.68 -14.42
CA SER A 106 1.21 18.11 -15.04
C SER A 106 1.96 19.04 -14.07
N GLY A 107 3.04 18.55 -13.49
CA GLY A 107 3.96 19.34 -12.66
C GLY A 107 4.06 18.97 -11.18
N CYS A 108 3.56 17.82 -10.75
CA CYS A 108 3.90 17.27 -9.43
C CYS A 108 4.20 15.77 -9.55
N GLU A 109 5.45 15.45 -9.41
CA GLU A 109 5.87 14.06 -9.29
C GLU A 109 5.87 13.68 -7.79
N PHE A 110 5.04 12.71 -7.42
CA PHE A 110 5.09 12.07 -6.12
C PHE A 110 6.09 10.92 -6.18
N GLY A 111 7.19 11.06 -5.47
CA GLY A 111 8.23 10.03 -5.39
C GLY A 111 8.11 9.19 -4.12
N ILE A 112 8.44 7.90 -4.22
CA ILE A 112 8.66 7.08 -3.03
C ILE A 112 9.81 7.70 -2.23
N GLY A 113 9.58 7.90 -0.93
CA GLY A 113 10.54 8.56 -0.04
C GLY A 113 10.27 10.03 0.24
N ASP A 114 9.38 10.68 -0.52
CA ASP A 114 9.02 12.07 -0.29
C ASP A 114 8.34 12.27 1.07
N ASN A 115 8.78 13.32 1.76
CA ASN A 115 8.12 13.75 2.99
C ASN A 115 6.95 14.67 2.66
N ILE A 116 5.79 14.34 3.25
CA ILE A 116 4.55 15.06 3.01
C ILE A 116 3.87 15.45 4.32
N SER A 117 2.98 16.41 4.23
CA SER A 117 1.98 16.69 5.27
C SER A 117 0.58 16.65 4.67
N ILE A 118 -0.38 16.17 5.46
CA ILE A 118 -1.78 16.05 5.06
C ILE A 118 -2.66 16.65 6.14
N SER A 119 -3.62 17.46 5.71
CA SER A 119 -4.64 18.06 6.58
C SER A 119 -6.03 17.66 6.08
N PHE A 120 -6.89 17.23 6.97
CA PHE A 120 -8.28 16.95 6.67
C PHE A 120 -9.20 17.16 7.88
N THR A 121 -10.46 17.41 7.60
CA THR A 121 -11.50 17.54 8.62
C THR A 121 -12.34 16.28 8.67
N CYS A 122 -12.59 15.77 9.86
CA CYS A 122 -13.44 14.60 10.06
C CYS A 122 -14.86 15.04 10.41
N ASN A 123 -15.81 14.80 9.51
CA ASN A 123 -17.23 14.92 9.79
C ASN A 123 -17.75 13.66 10.54
N PRO A 124 -18.66 13.78 11.51
CA PRO A 124 -19.42 14.98 11.93
C PRO A 124 -18.77 15.76 13.09
N CYS A 125 -17.52 15.42 13.49
CA CYS A 125 -16.91 16.00 14.70
C CYS A 125 -16.24 17.36 14.46
N ASP A 126 -16.20 17.86 13.22
CA ASP A 126 -15.48 19.07 12.78
C ASP A 126 -14.03 19.17 13.31
N ARG A 127 -13.41 18.02 13.56
CA ARG A 127 -12.03 17.98 14.02
C ARG A 127 -11.08 17.95 12.85
N MET A 128 -10.18 18.93 12.86
CA MET A 128 -9.05 18.94 11.93
C MET A 128 -7.94 18.01 12.43
N TYR A 129 -7.44 17.20 11.52
CA TYR A 129 -6.26 16.37 11.68
C TYR A 129 -5.17 16.88 10.76
N HIS A 130 -3.97 16.98 11.30
CA HIS A 130 -2.77 17.30 10.56
C HIS A 130 -1.74 16.22 10.87
N VAL A 131 -1.31 15.53 9.85
CA VAL A 131 -0.36 14.42 9.96
C VAL A 131 0.75 14.58 8.93
N SER A 132 1.95 14.13 9.29
CA SER A 132 3.11 14.12 8.42
C SER A 132 3.63 12.69 8.26
N GLY A 133 4.27 12.42 7.15
CA GLY A 133 4.81 11.11 6.89
C GLY A 133 5.60 11.05 5.59
N LYS A 134 5.95 9.84 5.21
CA LYS A 134 6.74 9.54 4.02
C LYS A 134 5.95 8.67 3.05
N ILE A 135 6.02 8.98 1.77
CA ILE A 135 5.46 8.14 0.72
C ILE A 135 6.22 6.82 0.64
N VAL A 136 5.52 5.71 0.84
CA VAL A 136 6.09 4.35 0.77
C VAL A 136 5.57 3.54 -0.41
N ARG A 137 4.52 4.03 -1.07
CA ARG A 137 3.95 3.42 -2.26
C ARG A 137 3.33 4.51 -3.12
N CYS A 138 3.54 4.42 -4.44
CA CYS A 138 2.87 5.25 -5.43
C CYS A 138 2.62 4.38 -6.66
N VAL A 139 1.34 4.16 -7.00
CA VAL A 139 0.94 3.33 -8.14
C VAL A 139 -0.24 3.98 -8.85
N GLU A 140 -0.39 3.71 -10.13
CA GLU A 140 -1.56 4.11 -10.90
C GLU A 140 -2.78 3.32 -10.42
N SER A 141 -3.95 3.93 -10.52
CA SER A 141 -5.21 3.25 -10.24
C SER A 141 -5.55 2.30 -11.38
N ASP A 142 -6.04 1.09 -11.06
CA ASP A 142 -6.49 0.12 -12.06
C ASP A 142 -7.79 0.54 -12.77
N ILE A 143 -8.49 1.56 -12.24
CA ILE A 143 -9.79 2.03 -12.75
C ILE A 143 -9.62 3.30 -13.59
N ASP A 144 -8.70 4.17 -13.24
CA ASP A 144 -8.49 5.47 -13.88
C ASP A 144 -6.99 5.79 -13.83
N ASP A 145 -6.36 5.83 -14.99
CA ASP A 145 -4.93 6.06 -15.16
C ASP A 145 -4.50 7.51 -14.83
N GLU A 146 -5.47 8.43 -14.74
CA GLU A 146 -5.24 9.79 -14.24
C GLU A 146 -5.14 9.86 -12.71
N ILE A 147 -5.43 8.78 -11.99
CA ILE A 147 -5.40 8.74 -10.53
C ILE A 147 -4.20 7.96 -10.03
N LEU A 148 -3.47 8.55 -9.10
CA LEU A 148 -2.44 7.88 -8.31
C LEU A 148 -3.01 7.43 -6.98
N ILE A 149 -2.68 6.20 -6.60
CA ILE A 149 -2.92 5.62 -5.28
C ILE A 149 -1.61 5.69 -4.51
N VAL A 150 -1.59 6.47 -3.45
CA VAL A 150 -0.38 6.75 -2.68
C VAL A 150 -0.54 6.19 -1.27
N GLY A 151 0.40 5.37 -0.85
CA GLY A 151 0.49 4.86 0.52
C GLY A 151 1.52 5.66 1.32
N ILE A 152 1.16 6.05 2.53
CA ILE A 152 1.94 6.92 3.38
C ILE A 152 2.18 6.23 4.72
N SER A 153 3.42 6.19 5.15
CA SER A 153 3.83 5.83 6.51
C SER A 153 3.97 7.11 7.34
N LEU A 154 3.28 7.17 8.45
CA LEU A 154 3.28 8.36 9.32
C LEU A 154 4.55 8.46 10.14
N ASP A 155 5.01 9.69 10.35
CA ASP A 155 6.10 10.03 11.27
C ASP A 155 5.67 9.82 12.74
N GLU A 156 6.62 9.54 13.64
CA GLU A 156 6.36 9.35 15.08
C GLU A 156 5.57 10.51 15.70
N ALA A 157 5.86 11.74 15.31
CA ALA A 157 5.16 12.92 15.81
C ALA A 157 3.66 12.92 15.45
N SER A 158 3.28 12.25 14.36
CA SER A 158 1.89 12.08 13.93
C SER A 158 1.17 10.95 14.67
N LEU A 159 1.91 10.02 15.27
CA LEU A 159 1.39 8.86 16.03
C LEU A 159 0.99 9.25 17.46
N ASN A 160 0.42 10.41 17.64
CA ASN A 160 0.01 10.93 18.93
C ASN A 160 -1.32 10.27 19.42
N PRO A 161 -1.65 10.39 20.73
CA PRO A 161 -2.87 9.78 21.28
C PRO A 161 -4.16 10.23 20.59
N LYS A 162 -4.21 11.44 20.04
CA LYS A 162 -5.37 11.98 19.31
C LYS A 162 -5.60 11.21 18.01
N TRP A 163 -4.54 10.92 17.26
CA TRP A 163 -4.58 10.11 16.05
C TRP A 163 -4.97 8.65 16.37
N CYS A 164 -4.27 8.03 17.31
CA CYS A 164 -4.54 6.64 17.70
C CYS A 164 -5.98 6.44 18.16
N SER A 165 -6.52 7.36 18.95
CA SER A 165 -7.91 7.32 19.42
C SER A 165 -8.91 7.48 18.29
N PHE A 166 -8.63 8.35 17.32
CA PHE A 166 -9.46 8.52 16.13
C PHE A 166 -9.52 7.25 15.29
N VAL A 167 -8.36 6.67 14.98
CA VAL A 167 -8.29 5.42 14.20
C VAL A 167 -8.99 4.28 14.93
N ALA A 168 -8.76 4.12 16.24
CA ALA A 168 -9.41 3.08 17.05
C ALA A 168 -10.94 3.22 17.07
N LEU A 169 -11.45 4.45 17.15
CA LEU A 169 -12.88 4.72 17.07
C LEU A 169 -13.45 4.28 15.69
N ARG A 170 -12.78 4.65 14.59
CA ARG A 170 -13.20 4.27 13.24
C ARG A 170 -13.17 2.77 13.03
N GLN A 171 -12.13 2.09 13.51
CA GLN A 171 -12.03 0.62 13.48
C GLN A 171 -13.22 -0.04 14.20
N ARG A 172 -13.57 0.46 15.38
CA ARG A 172 -14.71 -0.07 16.15
C ARG A 172 -16.03 0.11 15.41
N LEU A 173 -16.27 1.28 14.84
CA LEU A 173 -17.49 1.56 14.06
C LEU A 173 -17.60 0.65 12.83
N GLN A 174 -16.54 0.45 12.08
CA GLN A 174 -16.55 -0.44 10.91
C GLN A 174 -16.79 -1.90 11.30
N LEU A 175 -16.20 -2.37 12.40
CA LEU A 175 -16.43 -3.73 12.90
C LEU A 175 -17.87 -3.92 13.40
N GLN A 176 -18.52 -2.89 13.94
CA GLN A 176 -19.93 -2.94 14.32
C GLN A 176 -20.85 -3.04 13.10
N GLN A 177 -20.57 -2.28 12.03
CA GLN A 177 -21.34 -2.33 10.79
C GLN A 177 -21.31 -3.71 10.14
N ARG A 178 -20.14 -4.36 10.06
CA ARG A 178 -19.98 -5.72 9.50
C ARG A 178 -20.68 -6.84 10.29
N LYS A 179 -21.12 -6.59 11.51
CA LYS A 179 -21.88 -7.57 12.31
C LYS A 179 -23.38 -7.49 12.09
N ILE A 180 -23.86 -6.47 11.39
CA ILE A 180 -25.29 -6.20 11.14
C ILE A 180 -25.66 -6.65 9.71
N GLU A 181 -24.67 -6.81 8.83
CA GLU A 181 -24.79 -7.42 7.49
C GLU A 181 -24.67 -8.95 7.57
#